data_cf31bfb1ab108bba5ab36f929e47b44c
#
_entry.id   cf31bfb1ab108bba5ab36f929e47b44c
#
_cell.length_a   1.000
_cell.length_b   1.000
_cell.length_c   1.000
_cell.angle_alpha   90.00
_cell.angle_beta   90.00
_cell.angle_gamma   90.00
#
_symmetry.space_group_name_H-M   'P 1'
#
loop_
_entity.id
_entity.type
_entity.pdbx_description
1 polymer ?
#
loop_
_entity_poly.entity_id
_entity_poly.type
_entity_poly.pdbx_seq_one_letter_code
_entity_poly.pdbx_strand_id
1 'polypeptide(L)'
;MYLHFATTYYQNLITMENQTLTKQLLDSYYKGFAAKSNWEDTIADDFQYVGGDMTNTHPVIGKQAYIEIIKRFSQRFESMRVKQMIIDGDKASVIGNYDFQFPNGQKINGNVSENWTVKNGKLQSLTLYFDTLTFITNLK
;
A
#
# COMPACT_ATOMS: atom_id res chain seq x y z
N MET A 1 -24.75 15.72 -29.94
CA MET A 1 -24.14 14.39 -30.20
C MET A 1 -22.60 14.42 -30.09
N TYR A 2 -21.92 15.39 -30.71
CA TYR A 2 -20.46 15.51 -30.67
C TYR A 2 -19.90 15.82 -29.28
N LEU A 3 -20.56 16.63 -28.45
CA LEU A 3 -20.12 16.98 -27.09
C LEU A 3 -20.07 15.77 -26.13
N HIS A 4 -20.99 14.82 -26.29
CA HIS A 4 -21.03 13.62 -25.45
C HIS A 4 -19.83 12.68 -25.74
N PHE A 5 -19.47 12.48 -27.00
CA PHE A 5 -18.33 11.67 -27.39
C PHE A 5 -17.00 12.32 -26.95
N ALA A 6 -16.84 13.64 -27.08
CA ALA A 6 -15.67 14.36 -26.63
C ALA A 6 -15.47 14.23 -25.11
N THR A 7 -16.53 14.40 -24.31
CA THR A 7 -16.50 14.26 -22.86
C THR A 7 -16.08 12.85 -22.44
N THR A 8 -16.66 11.82 -23.05
CA THR A 8 -16.31 10.42 -22.77
C THR A 8 -14.85 10.12 -23.13
N TYR A 9 -14.36 10.65 -24.26
CA TYR A 9 -12.97 10.49 -24.69
C TYR A 9 -12.00 11.12 -23.69
N TYR A 10 -12.23 12.35 -23.25
CA TYR A 10 -11.42 13.03 -22.25
C TYR A 10 -11.44 12.31 -20.90
N GLN A 11 -12.59 11.82 -20.45
CA GLN A 11 -12.69 11.04 -19.22
C GLN A 11 -11.88 9.75 -19.31
N ASN A 12 -11.91 9.05 -20.44
CA ASN A 12 -11.10 7.85 -20.64
C ASN A 12 -9.61 8.16 -20.63
N LEU A 13 -9.16 9.27 -21.25
CA LEU A 13 -7.75 9.69 -21.21
C LEU A 13 -7.30 10.02 -19.78
N ILE A 14 -8.10 10.76 -19.00
CA ILE A 14 -7.79 11.09 -17.60
C ILE A 14 -7.69 9.81 -16.76
N THR A 15 -8.58 8.84 -16.94
CA THR A 15 -8.54 7.55 -16.25
C THR A 15 -7.27 6.78 -16.60
N MET A 16 -6.85 6.76 -17.87
CA MET A 16 -5.62 6.12 -18.32
C MET A 16 -4.37 6.79 -17.74
N GLU A 17 -4.33 8.13 -17.68
CA GLU A 17 -3.23 8.89 -17.06
C GLU A 17 -3.16 8.61 -15.56
N ASN A 18 -4.28 8.60 -14.85
CA ASN A 18 -4.34 8.26 -13.43
C ASN A 18 -3.88 6.83 -13.15
N GLN A 19 -4.28 5.89 -14.00
CA GLN A 19 -3.87 4.49 -13.92
C GLN A 19 -2.36 4.32 -14.09
N THR A 20 -1.77 5.03 -15.07
CA THR A 20 -0.33 5.04 -15.33
C THR A 20 0.43 5.64 -14.16
N LEU A 21 -0.03 6.77 -13.63
CA LEU A 21 0.57 7.43 -12.46
C LEU A 21 0.50 6.54 -11.21
N THR A 22 -0.66 5.93 -10.95
CA THR A 22 -0.84 5.02 -9.83
C THR A 22 0.14 3.85 -9.91
N LYS A 23 0.28 3.25 -11.10
CA LYS A 23 1.24 2.17 -11.31
C LYS A 23 2.68 2.61 -11.05
N GLN A 24 3.09 3.76 -11.57
CA GLN A 24 4.45 4.30 -11.37
C GLN A 24 4.74 4.55 -9.89
N LEU A 25 3.80 5.13 -9.14
CA LEU A 25 3.94 5.36 -7.71
C LEU A 25 4.09 4.05 -6.94
N LEU A 26 3.24 3.06 -7.24
CA LEU A 26 3.28 1.77 -6.56
C LEU A 26 4.53 0.95 -6.92
N ASP A 27 4.96 0.96 -8.17
CA ASP A 27 6.20 0.31 -8.59
C ASP A 27 7.41 0.92 -7.84
N SER A 28 7.46 2.24 -7.72
CA SER A 28 8.49 2.95 -6.97
C SER A 28 8.42 2.64 -5.46
N TYR A 29 7.22 2.67 -4.89
CA TYR A 29 7.00 2.34 -3.48
C TYR A 29 7.48 0.91 -3.16
N TYR A 30 7.01 -0.08 -3.89
CA TYR A 30 7.33 -1.49 -3.59
C TYR A 30 8.79 -1.83 -3.86
N LYS A 31 9.41 -1.22 -4.86
CA LYS A 31 10.86 -1.34 -5.07
C LYS A 31 11.64 -0.83 -3.87
N GLY A 32 11.30 0.35 -3.38
CA GLY A 32 11.92 0.93 -2.20
C GLY A 32 11.59 0.17 -0.92
N PHE A 33 10.35 -0.26 -0.78
CA PHE A 33 9.88 -1.01 0.39
C PHE A 33 10.59 -2.37 0.53
N ALA A 34 10.72 -3.11 -0.55
CA ALA A 34 11.46 -4.37 -0.58
C ALA A 34 12.95 -4.18 -0.25
N ALA A 35 13.55 -3.08 -0.73
CA ALA A 35 14.92 -2.69 -0.41
C ALA A 35 15.07 -2.00 0.96
N LYS A 36 13.96 -1.76 1.65
CA LYS A 36 13.88 -1.02 2.94
C LYS A 36 14.49 0.40 2.87
N SER A 37 14.32 1.06 1.72
CA SER A 37 14.84 2.42 1.50
C SER A 37 14.08 3.15 0.39
N ASN A 38 13.97 4.49 0.52
CA ASN A 38 13.48 5.40 -0.52
C ASN A 38 12.01 5.22 -0.94
N TRP A 39 11.20 4.53 -0.15
CA TRP A 39 9.75 4.41 -0.39
C TRP A 39 8.97 5.63 0.10
N GLU A 40 9.53 6.37 1.05
CA GLU A 40 8.89 7.50 1.73
C GLU A 40 8.54 8.66 0.79
N ASP A 41 9.30 8.81 -0.28
CA ASP A 41 9.11 9.90 -1.25
C ASP A 41 7.80 9.78 -2.03
N THR A 42 7.21 8.59 -2.08
CA THR A 42 5.92 8.34 -2.74
C THR A 42 4.72 8.70 -1.89
N ILE A 43 4.92 8.93 -0.59
CA ILE A 43 3.86 9.08 0.42
C ILE A 43 3.48 10.56 0.59
N ALA A 44 2.17 10.85 0.62
CA ALA A 44 1.65 12.20 0.91
C ALA A 44 1.94 12.61 2.36
N ASP A 45 2.12 13.91 2.61
CA ASP A 45 2.39 14.43 3.95
C ASP A 45 1.23 14.16 4.93
N ASP A 46 0.00 14.19 4.44
CA ASP A 46 -1.24 13.89 5.18
C ASP A 46 -1.75 12.45 4.96
N PHE A 47 -0.84 11.54 4.70
CA PHE A 47 -1.12 10.13 4.44
C PHE A 47 -2.01 9.51 5.53
N GLN A 48 -2.93 8.64 5.14
CA GLN A 48 -3.86 7.95 6.03
C GLN A 48 -3.61 6.45 5.98
N TYR A 49 -3.45 5.86 7.16
CA TYR A 49 -3.16 4.44 7.31
C TYR A 49 -4.18 3.76 8.23
N VAL A 50 -4.78 2.67 7.76
CA VAL A 50 -5.65 1.80 8.54
C VAL A 50 -5.08 0.38 8.47
N GLY A 51 -4.71 -0.19 9.61
CA GLY A 51 -4.03 -1.48 9.66
C GLY A 51 -4.80 -2.56 10.40
N GLY A 52 -5.53 -3.38 9.67
CA GLY A 52 -5.96 -4.73 10.07
C GLY A 52 -6.83 -4.91 11.33
N ASP A 53 -7.18 -3.87 12.06
CA ASP A 53 -7.97 -3.97 13.30
C ASP A 53 -9.44 -3.66 13.01
N MET A 54 -10.30 -4.67 13.12
CA MET A 54 -11.74 -4.51 12.89
C MET A 54 -12.42 -3.63 13.95
N THR A 55 -11.82 -3.47 15.12
CA THR A 55 -12.36 -2.68 16.22
C THR A 55 -11.91 -1.23 16.19
N ASN A 56 -10.84 -0.92 15.47
CA ASN A 56 -10.31 0.42 15.31
C ASN A 56 -10.10 0.74 13.83
N THR A 57 -11.12 1.35 13.23
CA THR A 57 -11.10 1.76 11.82
C THR A 57 -10.66 3.21 11.62
N HIS A 58 -10.30 3.92 12.70
CA HIS A 58 -9.81 5.28 12.59
C HIS A 58 -8.40 5.31 11.98
N PRO A 59 -8.18 6.13 10.94
CA PRO A 59 -6.87 6.20 10.31
C PRO A 59 -5.83 6.85 11.23
N VAL A 60 -4.62 6.33 11.17
CA VAL A 60 -3.43 7.06 11.63
C VAL A 60 -3.09 8.06 10.54
N ILE A 61 -2.99 9.33 10.89
CA ILE A 61 -2.80 10.42 9.93
C ILE A 61 -1.37 10.95 10.01
N GLY A 62 -0.77 11.15 8.85
CA GLY A 62 0.53 11.77 8.70
C GLY A 62 1.62 10.82 8.21
N LYS A 63 2.45 11.32 7.31
CA LYS A 63 3.60 10.60 6.75
C LYS A 63 4.57 10.12 7.82
N GLN A 64 4.90 10.98 8.78
CA GLN A 64 5.85 10.63 9.83
C GLN A 64 5.32 9.51 10.74
N ALA A 65 4.02 9.57 11.09
CA ALA A 65 3.39 8.51 11.88
C ALA A 65 3.43 7.16 11.13
N TYR A 66 3.19 7.16 9.84
CA TYR A 66 3.31 5.95 9.00
C TYR A 66 4.75 5.43 8.93
N ILE A 67 5.73 6.31 8.77
CA ILE A 67 7.14 5.93 8.78
C ILE A 67 7.51 5.20 10.07
N GLU A 68 7.05 5.68 11.23
CA GLU A 68 7.32 5.03 12.52
C GLU A 68 6.68 3.64 12.62
N ILE A 69 5.48 3.45 12.06
CA ILE A 69 4.84 2.12 11.96
C ILE A 69 5.71 1.19 11.11
N ILE A 70 6.14 1.65 9.94
CA ILE A 70 6.92 0.83 9.01
C ILE A 70 8.32 0.52 9.55
N LYS A 71 8.95 1.39 10.27
CA LYS A 71 10.23 1.09 10.93
C LYS A 71 10.12 -0.13 11.84
N ARG A 72 9.03 -0.23 12.61
CA ARG A 72 8.77 -1.40 13.46
C ARG A 72 8.45 -2.64 12.64
N PHE A 73 7.60 -2.51 11.63
CA PHE A 73 7.22 -3.61 10.75
C PHE A 73 8.39 -4.16 9.96
N SER A 74 9.28 -3.29 9.45
CA SER A 74 10.44 -3.68 8.66
C SER A 74 11.41 -4.62 9.39
N GLN A 75 11.36 -4.63 10.71
CA GLN A 75 12.14 -5.56 11.54
C GLN A 75 11.56 -6.98 11.54
N ARG A 76 10.33 -7.17 11.03
CA ARG A 76 9.60 -8.44 11.07
C ARG A 76 9.63 -9.20 9.76
N PHE A 77 9.97 -8.56 8.64
CA PHE A 77 10.08 -9.26 7.39
C PHE A 77 11.52 -9.23 6.84
N GLU A 78 11.96 -10.38 6.31
CA GLU A 78 13.27 -10.53 5.64
C GLU A 78 13.19 -10.05 4.20
N SER A 79 12.14 -10.44 3.49
CA SER A 79 11.90 -10.09 2.09
C SER A 79 10.42 -9.95 1.80
N MET A 80 10.12 -9.24 0.73
CA MET A 80 8.76 -9.13 0.22
C MET A 80 8.75 -9.06 -1.30
N ARG A 81 7.61 -9.42 -1.88
CA ARG A 81 7.33 -9.32 -3.31
C ARG A 81 5.86 -9.03 -3.58
N VAL A 82 5.58 -8.35 -4.68
CA VAL A 82 4.21 -8.14 -5.14
C VAL A 82 3.78 -9.38 -5.93
N LYS A 83 2.70 -10.05 -5.49
CA LYS A 83 2.09 -11.17 -6.21
C LYS A 83 1.05 -10.74 -7.21
N GLN A 84 0.30 -9.70 -6.89
CA GLN A 84 -0.80 -9.21 -7.71
C GLN A 84 -0.97 -7.72 -7.49
N MET A 85 -1.27 -7.00 -8.57
CA MET A 85 -1.61 -5.59 -8.52
C MET A 85 -2.77 -5.35 -9.47
N ILE A 86 -3.88 -4.86 -8.93
CA ILE A 86 -5.07 -4.45 -9.69
C ILE A 86 -5.22 -2.95 -9.50
N ILE A 87 -5.28 -2.21 -10.60
CA ILE A 87 -5.38 -0.75 -10.60
C ILE A 87 -6.66 -0.34 -11.31
N ASP A 88 -7.40 0.56 -10.68
CA ASP A 88 -8.55 1.24 -11.27
C ASP A 88 -8.41 2.75 -11.00
N GLY A 89 -7.89 3.47 -12.00
CA GLY A 89 -7.66 4.91 -11.90
C GLY A 89 -6.70 5.27 -10.77
N ASP A 90 -7.20 6.00 -9.76
CA ASP A 90 -6.46 6.46 -8.58
C ASP A 90 -6.56 5.50 -7.39
N LYS A 91 -7.02 4.27 -7.63
CA LYS A 91 -7.16 3.22 -6.61
C LYS A 91 -6.44 1.96 -7.04
N ALA A 92 -5.93 1.21 -6.07
CA ALA A 92 -5.30 -0.06 -6.34
C ALA A 92 -5.50 -1.05 -5.19
N SER A 93 -5.56 -2.32 -5.54
CA SER A 93 -5.49 -3.45 -4.60
C SER A 93 -4.28 -4.29 -4.93
N VAL A 94 -3.43 -4.50 -3.95
CA VAL A 94 -2.16 -5.22 -4.11
C VAL A 94 -2.12 -6.38 -3.12
N ILE A 95 -1.65 -7.53 -3.57
CA ILE A 95 -1.27 -8.63 -2.69
C ILE A 95 0.25 -8.60 -2.55
N GLY A 96 0.72 -8.14 -1.40
CA GLY A 96 2.11 -8.27 -0.97
C GLY A 96 2.33 -9.61 -0.31
N ASN A 97 3.42 -10.29 -0.65
CA ASN A 97 3.82 -11.55 -0.02
C ASN A 97 5.11 -11.31 0.75
N TYR A 98 5.13 -11.72 2.01
CA TYR A 98 6.18 -11.42 2.96
C TYR A 98 6.76 -12.69 3.58
N ASP A 99 8.07 -12.74 3.68
CA ASP A 99 8.79 -13.71 4.51
C ASP A 99 9.01 -13.08 5.88
N PHE A 100 8.17 -13.42 6.86
CA PHE A 100 8.25 -12.92 8.22
C PHE A 100 9.24 -13.70 9.05
N GLN A 101 9.98 -12.98 9.89
CA GLN A 101 10.80 -13.56 10.95
C GLN A 101 10.42 -12.94 12.29
N PHE A 102 9.99 -13.77 13.22
CA PHE A 102 9.50 -13.34 14.54
C PHE A 102 10.57 -13.50 15.62
N PRO A 103 10.45 -12.75 16.75
CA PRO A 103 11.42 -12.84 17.85
C PRO A 103 11.52 -14.24 18.46
N ASN A 104 10.45 -15.05 18.39
CA ASN A 104 10.45 -16.44 18.88
C ASN A 104 11.17 -17.42 17.94
N GLY A 105 11.77 -16.94 16.84
CA GLY A 105 12.46 -17.77 15.84
C GLY A 105 11.55 -18.35 14.76
N GLN A 106 10.24 -18.15 14.85
CA GLN A 106 9.31 -18.64 13.84
C GLN A 106 9.46 -17.85 12.54
N LYS A 107 9.50 -18.58 11.42
CA LYS A 107 9.48 -18.03 10.06
C LYS A 107 8.18 -18.42 9.37
N ILE A 108 7.49 -17.43 8.81
CA ILE A 108 6.19 -17.61 8.17
C ILE A 108 6.21 -16.82 6.86
N ASN A 109 5.71 -17.44 5.78
CA ASN A 109 5.37 -16.73 4.55
C ASN A 109 3.88 -16.43 4.57
N GLY A 110 3.52 -15.16 4.35
CA GLY A 110 2.13 -14.72 4.38
C GLY A 110 1.81 -13.64 3.37
N ASN A 111 0.54 -13.56 3.01
CA ASN A 111 0.01 -12.52 2.14
C ASN A 111 -0.64 -11.42 2.94
N VAL A 112 -0.49 -10.18 2.45
CA VAL A 112 -1.15 -8.98 2.97
C VAL A 112 -1.93 -8.35 1.83
N SER A 113 -3.20 -8.07 2.04
CA SER A 113 -4.01 -7.28 1.11
C SER A 113 -3.82 -5.80 1.43
N GLU A 114 -3.31 -5.06 0.46
CA GLU A 114 -2.90 -3.66 0.59
C GLU A 114 -3.73 -2.83 -0.38
N ASN A 115 -4.62 -1.99 0.17
CA ASN A 115 -5.57 -1.22 -0.62
C ASN A 115 -5.20 0.26 -0.57
N TRP A 116 -4.91 0.83 -1.74
CA TRP A 116 -4.31 2.15 -1.90
C TRP A 116 -5.25 3.15 -2.54
N THR A 117 -5.10 4.42 -2.17
CA THR A 117 -5.60 5.56 -2.96
C THR A 117 -4.47 6.51 -3.28
N VAL A 118 -4.61 7.19 -4.42
CA VAL A 118 -3.66 8.20 -4.92
C VAL A 118 -4.35 9.55 -5.00
N LYS A 119 -3.67 10.62 -4.63
CA LYS A 119 -4.15 11.98 -4.74
C LYS A 119 -2.98 12.94 -4.94
N ASN A 120 -3.13 13.90 -5.86
CA ASN A 120 -2.13 14.93 -6.11
C ASN A 120 -0.71 14.37 -6.35
N GLY A 121 -0.61 13.28 -7.10
CA GLY A 121 0.67 12.68 -7.46
C GLY A 121 1.40 11.93 -6.35
N LYS A 122 0.71 11.59 -5.26
CA LYS A 122 1.25 10.85 -4.11
C LYS A 122 0.31 9.73 -3.67
N LEU A 123 0.86 8.72 -3.02
CA LEU A 123 0.07 7.73 -2.31
C LEU A 123 -0.59 8.41 -1.11
N GLN A 124 -1.94 8.40 -1.07
CA GLN A 124 -2.73 9.16 -0.11
C GLN A 124 -3.18 8.32 1.07
N SER A 125 -3.54 7.06 0.82
CA SER A 125 -4.01 6.18 1.88
C SER A 125 -3.67 4.72 1.60
N LEU A 126 -3.58 3.96 2.69
CA LEU A 126 -3.42 2.51 2.68
C LEU A 126 -4.31 1.90 3.74
N THR A 127 -5.09 0.90 3.34
CA THR A 127 -5.82 0.02 4.26
C THR A 127 -5.32 -1.41 4.10
N LEU A 128 -4.88 -2.02 5.20
CA LEU A 128 -4.34 -3.38 5.22
C LEU A 128 -5.33 -4.39 5.77
N TYR A 129 -5.30 -5.60 5.21
CA TYR A 129 -5.94 -6.79 5.77
C TYR A 129 -4.98 -7.97 5.71
N PHE A 130 -4.81 -8.65 6.82
CA PHE A 130 -3.93 -9.82 6.93
C PHE A 130 -4.37 -10.73 8.07
N ASP A 131 -3.77 -11.90 8.18
CA ASP A 131 -4.01 -12.85 9.28
C ASP A 131 -3.39 -12.32 10.58
N THR A 132 -4.17 -11.50 11.28
CA THR A 132 -3.73 -10.87 12.54
C THR A 132 -3.55 -11.87 13.67
N LEU A 133 -4.31 -12.96 13.68
CA LEU A 133 -4.20 -13.99 14.73
C LEU A 133 -2.82 -14.65 14.68
N THR A 134 -2.42 -15.15 13.54
CA THR A 134 -1.10 -15.76 13.35
C THR A 134 0.01 -14.75 13.64
N PHE A 135 -0.12 -13.52 13.16
CA PHE A 135 0.88 -12.48 13.38
C PHE A 135 1.07 -12.17 14.89
N ILE A 136 -0.02 -11.89 15.61
CA ILE A 136 0.03 -11.54 17.03
C ILE A 136 0.52 -12.72 17.88
N THR A 137 0.12 -13.95 17.57
CA THR A 137 0.55 -15.15 18.28
C THR A 137 2.06 -15.34 18.24
N ASN A 138 2.70 -14.97 17.14
CA ASN A 138 4.16 -15.09 16.96
C ASN A 138 4.95 -13.88 17.43
N LEU A 139 4.31 -12.78 17.82
CA LEU A 139 4.98 -11.62 18.42
C LEU A 139 5.32 -11.81 19.92
N LYS A 140 4.76 -12.82 20.57
CA LYS A 140 4.94 -13.09 22.01
C LYS A 140 6.25 -13.78 22.34
#